data_302686525724adaf49554ae9c103bd03
#
_entry.id   302686525724adaf49554ae9c103bd03
#
_cell.length_a   1.000
_cell.length_b   1.000
_cell.length_c   1.000
_cell.angle_alpha   90.00
_cell.angle_beta   90.00
_cell.angle_gamma   90.00
#
_symmetry.space_group_name_H-M   'P 1'
#
loop_
_entity.id
_entity.type
_entity.pdbx_description
1 polymer ?
#
loop_
_entity_poly.entity_id
_entity_poly.type
_entity_poly.pdbx_seq_one_letter_code
_entity_poly.pdbx_strand_id
1 'polypeptide(L)'
;MQAVPMQTAEEDVRAFVEEYFASWTGTDEDKILAYYSDNIVLRVPAGTLEGKIAVRDNFVRPFVTAFPGNVNVILNLAYGKNLVAVEWSFEGVHTGPLGNIPATGKQVQVPGCSFYEYDLATRMIPAARLYFDVATLLRQIGA
;
A
#
# COMPACT_ATOMS: atom_id res chain seq x y z
N MET A 1 18.09 25.34 -19.20
CA MET A 1 17.61 24.41 -18.17
C MET A 1 17.99 22.98 -18.57
N GLN A 2 18.61 22.28 -17.70
CA GLN A 2 19.01 20.90 -17.97
C GLN A 2 17.85 19.95 -17.72
N ALA A 3 17.68 18.99 -18.60
CA ALA A 3 16.71 17.91 -18.38
C ALA A 3 17.19 17.01 -17.24
N VAL A 4 16.26 16.53 -16.40
CA VAL A 4 16.55 15.54 -15.38
C VAL A 4 16.92 14.22 -16.06
N PRO A 5 18.07 13.60 -15.74
CA PRO A 5 18.40 12.30 -16.30
C PRO A 5 17.33 11.25 -15.98
N MET A 6 17.08 10.35 -16.90
CA MET A 6 16.10 9.27 -16.75
C MET A 6 16.36 8.47 -15.45
N GLN A 7 17.62 8.17 -15.18
CA GLN A 7 18.02 7.42 -14.00
C GLN A 7 17.69 8.16 -12.69
N THR A 8 17.83 9.50 -12.67
CA THR A 8 17.46 10.32 -11.51
C THR A 8 15.95 10.30 -11.29
N ALA A 9 15.15 10.35 -12.37
CA ALA A 9 13.70 10.25 -12.27
C ALA A 9 13.27 8.89 -11.72
N GLU A 10 13.90 7.82 -12.16
CA GLU A 10 13.65 6.47 -11.63
C GLU A 10 13.99 6.38 -10.14
N GLU A 11 15.13 6.94 -9.72
CA GLU A 11 15.53 6.96 -8.32
C GLU A 11 14.53 7.73 -7.47
N ASP A 12 14.02 8.87 -7.95
CA ASP A 12 13.03 9.68 -7.24
C ASP A 12 11.71 8.93 -7.06
N VAL A 13 11.24 8.23 -8.10
CA VAL A 13 10.01 7.43 -8.02
C VAL A 13 10.19 6.27 -7.05
N ARG A 14 11.32 5.58 -7.13
CA ARG A 14 11.62 4.46 -6.22
C ARG A 14 11.69 4.95 -4.77
N ALA A 15 12.36 6.05 -4.51
CA ALA A 15 12.46 6.63 -3.17
C ALA A 15 11.09 6.99 -2.63
N PHE A 16 10.20 7.55 -3.46
CA PHE A 16 8.85 7.87 -3.06
C PHE A 16 8.06 6.61 -2.67
N VAL A 17 8.13 5.55 -3.49
CA VAL A 17 7.45 4.29 -3.20
C VAL A 17 8.00 3.64 -1.92
N GLU A 18 9.33 3.61 -1.77
CA GLU A 18 9.97 3.05 -0.58
C GLU A 18 9.53 3.78 0.70
N GLU A 19 9.47 5.10 0.64
CA GLU A 19 9.00 5.95 1.74
C GLU A 19 7.55 5.64 2.11
N TYR A 20 6.68 5.58 1.11
CA TYR A 20 5.28 5.27 1.31
C TYR A 20 5.11 3.87 1.90
N PHE A 21 5.79 2.87 1.35
CA PHE A 21 5.72 1.50 1.87
C PHE A 21 6.25 1.41 3.31
N ALA A 22 7.32 2.13 3.62
CA ALA A 22 7.86 2.17 4.98
C ALA A 22 6.88 2.76 5.98
N SER A 23 6.02 3.68 5.56
CA SER A 23 5.01 4.27 6.44
C SER A 23 4.02 3.23 6.99
N TRP A 24 3.75 2.16 6.23
CA TRP A 24 2.87 1.08 6.65
C TRP A 24 3.45 0.24 7.78
N THR A 25 4.77 0.14 7.87
CA THR A 25 5.44 -0.63 8.91
C THR A 25 5.32 0.03 10.28
N GLY A 26 5.15 1.35 10.35
CA GLY A 26 5.10 2.13 11.60
C GLY A 26 3.70 2.13 12.13
N THR A 27 2.76 1.61 12.12
CA THR A 27 1.44 1.60 12.78
C THR A 27 0.76 2.97 12.96
N ASP A 28 1.33 4.04 12.44
CA ASP A 28 0.74 5.38 12.52
C ASP A 28 -0.13 5.64 11.28
N GLU A 29 -1.43 5.55 11.45
CA GLU A 29 -2.39 5.75 10.36
C GLU A 29 -2.23 7.13 9.70
N ASP A 30 -1.96 8.17 10.47
CA ASP A 30 -1.87 9.53 9.95
C ASP A 30 -0.67 9.68 9.00
N LYS A 31 0.42 8.99 9.28
CA LYS A 31 1.59 8.99 8.39
C LYS A 31 1.30 8.31 7.05
N ILE A 32 0.52 7.24 7.07
CA ILE A 32 0.09 6.57 5.84
C ILE A 32 -0.86 7.47 5.06
N LEU A 33 -1.86 8.01 5.73
CA LEU A 33 -2.88 8.85 5.11
C LEU A 33 -2.33 10.16 4.55
N ALA A 34 -1.20 10.64 5.07
CA ALA A 34 -0.55 11.84 4.57
C ALA A 34 -0.08 11.72 3.12
N TYR A 35 0.11 10.49 2.62
CA TYR A 35 0.48 10.26 1.22
C TYR A 35 -0.70 10.35 0.26
N TYR A 36 -1.93 10.29 0.75
CA TYR A 36 -3.13 10.32 -0.10
C TYR A 36 -3.69 11.73 -0.25
N SER A 37 -4.13 12.07 -1.45
CA SER A 37 -4.91 13.27 -1.68
C SER A 37 -6.24 13.19 -0.94
N ASP A 38 -6.84 14.34 -0.61
CA ASP A 38 -8.10 14.36 0.14
C ASP A 38 -9.23 13.59 -0.56
N ASN A 39 -9.25 13.62 -1.89
CA ASN A 39 -10.22 12.91 -2.72
C ASN A 39 -9.61 11.68 -3.39
N ILE A 40 -8.72 10.99 -2.69
CA ILE A 40 -8.15 9.71 -3.14
C ILE A 40 -9.24 8.75 -3.60
N VAL A 41 -8.98 8.07 -4.72
CA VAL A 41 -9.79 6.94 -5.18
C VAL A 41 -8.92 5.70 -5.12
N LEU A 42 -9.27 4.77 -4.25
CA LEU A 42 -8.51 3.55 -4.03
C LEU A 42 -9.37 2.34 -4.40
N ARG A 43 -8.92 1.57 -5.38
CA ARG A 43 -9.54 0.29 -5.69
C ARG A 43 -8.76 -0.82 -4.99
N VAL A 44 -9.48 -1.64 -4.24
CA VAL A 44 -8.97 -2.85 -3.59
C VAL A 44 -9.84 -4.03 -4.02
N PRO A 45 -9.45 -5.29 -3.72
CA PRO A 45 -10.25 -6.45 -4.16
C PRO A 45 -11.73 -6.38 -3.75
N ALA A 46 -12.03 -5.80 -2.59
CA ALA A 46 -13.40 -5.69 -2.09
C ALA A 46 -14.23 -4.61 -2.80
N GLY A 47 -13.62 -3.66 -3.50
CA GLY A 47 -14.33 -2.59 -4.19
C GLY A 47 -13.55 -1.30 -4.23
N THR A 48 -14.25 -0.21 -4.53
CA THR A 48 -13.64 1.12 -4.67
C THR A 48 -13.98 1.98 -3.45
N LEU A 49 -12.96 2.63 -2.90
CA LEU A 49 -13.07 3.54 -1.75
C LEU A 49 -12.78 4.96 -2.23
N GLU A 50 -13.61 5.90 -1.85
CA GLU A 50 -13.48 7.30 -2.25
C GLU A 50 -13.31 8.18 -1.02
N GLY A 51 -12.22 8.96 -1.00
CA GLY A 51 -11.88 9.89 0.07
C GLY A 51 -11.07 9.27 1.20
N LYS A 52 -10.34 10.11 1.92
CA LYS A 52 -9.43 9.67 2.98
C LYS A 52 -10.14 8.93 4.11
N ILE A 53 -11.35 9.35 4.48
CA ILE A 53 -12.07 8.72 5.58
C ILE A 53 -12.44 7.29 5.23
N ALA A 54 -12.97 7.05 4.03
CA ALA A 54 -13.32 5.71 3.58
C ALA A 54 -12.07 4.81 3.47
N VAL A 55 -10.97 5.35 2.96
CA VAL A 55 -9.70 4.62 2.85
C VAL A 55 -9.14 4.28 4.24
N ARG A 56 -9.20 5.22 5.18
CA ARG A 56 -8.77 4.97 6.55
C ARG A 56 -9.57 3.84 7.19
N ASP A 57 -10.91 3.95 7.14
CA ASP A 57 -11.79 3.07 7.91
C ASP A 57 -11.89 1.67 7.29
N ASN A 58 -11.78 1.56 5.96
CA ASN A 58 -12.05 0.31 5.26
C ASN A 58 -10.79 -0.36 4.69
N PHE A 59 -9.64 0.27 4.77
CA PHE A 59 -8.39 -0.30 4.25
C PHE A 59 -7.21 -0.11 5.21
N VAL A 60 -6.83 1.14 5.52
CA VAL A 60 -5.63 1.40 6.33
C VAL A 60 -5.78 0.82 7.73
N ARG A 61 -6.82 1.22 8.44
CA ARG A 61 -7.03 0.80 9.82
C ARG A 61 -7.18 -0.70 9.98
N PRO A 62 -7.98 -1.40 9.16
CA PRO A 62 -8.08 -2.86 9.28
C PRO A 62 -6.75 -3.58 9.14
N PHE A 63 -5.93 -3.19 8.16
CA PHE A 63 -4.65 -3.86 7.93
C PHE A 63 -3.58 -3.50 8.96
N VAL A 64 -3.53 -2.25 9.41
CA VAL A 64 -2.61 -1.84 10.47
C VAL A 64 -2.98 -2.53 11.79
N THR A 65 -4.27 -2.67 12.07
CA THR A 65 -4.77 -3.35 13.27
C THR A 65 -4.44 -4.83 13.24
N ALA A 66 -4.70 -5.49 12.10
CA ALA A 66 -4.51 -6.93 11.97
C ALA A 66 -3.03 -7.32 11.89
N PHE A 67 -2.22 -6.53 11.21
CA PHE A 67 -0.81 -6.82 10.92
C PHE A 67 0.08 -5.63 11.29
N PRO A 68 0.16 -5.28 12.59
CA PRO A 68 1.05 -4.19 13.00
C PRO A 68 2.50 -4.55 12.73
N GLY A 69 3.27 -3.57 12.23
CA GLY A 69 4.66 -3.82 11.86
C GLY A 69 4.85 -4.57 10.56
N ASN A 70 3.80 -4.67 9.72
CA ASN A 70 3.90 -5.35 8.43
C ASN A 70 4.95 -4.71 7.52
N VAL A 71 5.45 -5.49 6.57
CA VAL A 71 6.44 -5.04 5.59
C VAL A 71 5.92 -5.37 4.20
N ASN A 72 5.99 -4.40 3.30
CA ASN A 72 5.74 -4.63 1.88
C ASN A 72 7.10 -4.64 1.17
N VAL A 73 7.56 -5.81 0.79
CA VAL A 73 8.82 -5.97 0.08
C VAL A 73 8.61 -5.66 -1.39
N ILE A 74 9.37 -4.71 -1.93
CA ILE A 74 9.29 -4.37 -3.36
C ILE A 74 10.06 -5.44 -4.13
N LEU A 75 9.36 -6.16 -5.01
CA LEU A 75 9.97 -7.19 -5.86
C LEU A 75 10.36 -6.61 -7.22
N ASN A 76 9.49 -5.82 -7.84
CA ASN A 76 9.73 -5.15 -9.10
C ASN A 76 9.01 -3.81 -9.11
N LEU A 77 9.57 -2.88 -9.86
CA LEU A 77 8.97 -1.55 -10.03
C LEU A 77 9.16 -1.10 -11.47
N ALA A 78 8.09 -0.63 -12.08
CA ALA A 78 8.11 -0.01 -13.39
C ALA A 78 7.33 1.29 -13.31
N TYR A 79 7.80 2.32 -14.00
CA TYR A 79 7.13 3.61 -13.95
C TYR A 79 6.99 4.22 -15.33
N GLY A 80 5.96 5.05 -15.47
CA GLY A 80 5.72 5.86 -16.63
C GLY A 80 5.33 7.26 -16.17
N LYS A 81 4.71 8.01 -17.06
CA LYS A 81 4.30 9.37 -16.75
C LYS A 81 3.18 9.34 -15.69
N ASN A 82 3.48 9.87 -14.50
CA ASN A 82 2.53 9.97 -13.39
C ASN A 82 1.92 8.64 -12.94
N LEU A 83 2.56 7.52 -13.27
CA LEU A 83 2.06 6.19 -12.91
C LEU A 83 3.24 5.29 -12.58
N VAL A 84 3.12 4.55 -11.47
CA VAL A 84 4.10 3.54 -11.08
C VAL A 84 3.38 2.24 -10.78
N ALA A 85 3.93 1.14 -11.31
CA ALA A 85 3.49 -0.22 -11.02
C ALA A 85 4.50 -0.87 -10.09
N VAL A 86 4.03 -1.46 -9.01
CA VAL A 86 4.88 -2.11 -8.01
C VAL A 86 4.38 -3.53 -7.77
N GLU A 87 5.26 -4.50 -8.00
CA GLU A 87 5.03 -5.87 -7.54
C GLU A 87 5.66 -6.01 -6.17
N TRP A 88 4.89 -6.52 -5.22
CA TRP A 88 5.31 -6.57 -3.82
C TRP A 88 4.91 -7.88 -3.15
N SER A 89 5.55 -8.16 -2.03
CA SER A 89 5.14 -9.21 -1.10
C SER A 89 4.77 -8.55 0.22
N PHE A 90 3.52 -8.74 0.63
CA PHE A 90 3.03 -8.29 1.94
C PHE A 90 3.37 -9.36 2.98
N GLU A 91 4.13 -8.96 4.00
CA GLU A 91 4.61 -9.89 5.03
C GLU A 91 4.28 -9.33 6.40
N GLY A 92 3.76 -10.19 7.27
CA GLY A 92 3.40 -9.78 8.61
C GLY A 92 2.92 -10.95 9.46
N VAL A 93 2.54 -10.64 10.69
CA VAL A 93 1.99 -11.60 11.64
C VAL A 93 0.60 -11.12 12.06
N HIS A 94 -0.38 -12.02 12.00
CA HIS A 94 -1.77 -11.71 12.33
C HIS A 94 -1.95 -11.62 13.84
N THR A 95 -1.61 -10.48 14.42
CA THR A 95 -1.64 -10.27 15.88
C THR A 95 -2.84 -9.46 16.36
N GLY A 96 -3.61 -8.87 15.46
CA GLY A 96 -4.86 -8.19 15.77
C GLY A 96 -6.00 -8.72 14.93
N PRO A 97 -7.25 -8.39 15.25
CA PRO A 97 -8.38 -8.88 14.47
C PRO A 97 -8.39 -8.28 13.06
N LEU A 98 -8.80 -9.09 12.08
CA LEU A 98 -9.09 -8.62 10.72
C LEU A 98 -10.60 -8.70 10.52
N GLY A 99 -11.31 -7.56 10.64
CA GLY A 99 -12.76 -7.56 10.66
C GLY A 99 -13.28 -8.45 11.79
N ASN A 100 -14.07 -9.46 11.43
CA ASN A 100 -14.64 -10.42 12.37
C ASN A 100 -13.70 -11.62 12.66
N ILE A 101 -12.52 -11.67 12.07
CA ILE A 101 -11.59 -12.77 12.24
C ILE A 101 -10.65 -12.44 13.40
N PRO A 102 -10.70 -13.19 14.53
CA PRO A 102 -9.80 -12.96 15.64
C PRO A 102 -8.33 -13.19 15.24
N ALA A 103 -7.42 -12.55 15.97
CA ALA A 103 -5.99 -12.74 15.76
C ALA A 103 -5.59 -14.21 15.87
N THR A 104 -4.82 -14.70 14.90
CA THR A 104 -4.39 -16.12 14.85
C THR A 104 -2.92 -16.31 15.21
N GLY A 105 -2.13 -15.23 15.22
CA GLY A 105 -0.69 -15.30 15.43
C GLY A 105 0.08 -15.87 14.25
N LYS A 106 -0.58 -16.14 13.12
CA LYS A 106 0.05 -16.77 11.96
C LYS A 106 0.77 -15.74 11.11
N GLN A 107 1.89 -16.15 10.52
CA GLN A 107 2.61 -15.37 9.54
C GLN A 107 1.91 -15.42 8.19
N VAL A 108 1.95 -14.30 7.48
CA VAL A 108 1.45 -14.22 6.11
C VAL A 108 2.55 -13.72 5.16
N GLN A 109 2.48 -14.20 3.93
CA GLN A 109 3.33 -13.75 2.84
C GLN A 109 2.47 -13.77 1.59
N VAL A 110 1.94 -12.61 1.21
CA VAL A 110 0.95 -12.51 0.13
C VAL A 110 1.53 -11.67 -0.99
N PRO A 111 1.71 -12.24 -2.19
CA PRO A 111 2.15 -11.45 -3.34
C PRO A 111 1.00 -10.63 -3.91
N GLY A 112 1.34 -9.48 -4.46
CA GLY A 112 0.38 -8.63 -5.13
C GLY A 112 1.06 -7.58 -5.98
N CYS A 113 0.25 -6.74 -6.59
CA CYS A 113 0.75 -5.60 -7.34
C CYS A 113 -0.18 -4.41 -7.17
N SER A 114 0.38 -3.23 -7.32
CA SER A 114 -0.35 -1.99 -7.21
C SER A 114 0.04 -1.05 -8.33
N PHE A 115 -0.93 -0.24 -8.72
CA PHE A 115 -0.71 0.88 -9.64
C PHE A 115 -1.03 2.16 -8.86
N TYR A 116 -0.04 3.04 -8.76
CA TYR A 116 -0.21 4.32 -8.10
C TYR A 116 -0.08 5.44 -9.12
N GLU A 117 -1.11 6.28 -9.22
CA GLU A 117 -0.94 7.59 -9.82
C GLU A 117 -0.27 8.46 -8.77
N TYR A 118 0.73 9.22 -9.16
CA TYR A 118 1.52 9.97 -8.20
C TYR A 118 1.87 11.35 -8.71
N ASP A 119 2.12 12.26 -7.77
CA ASP A 119 2.61 13.59 -8.04
C ASP A 119 3.84 13.83 -7.16
N LEU A 120 5.03 13.85 -7.78
CA LEU A 120 6.27 14.07 -7.04
C LEU A 120 6.39 15.47 -6.47
N ALA A 121 5.74 16.46 -7.10
CA ALA A 121 5.79 17.84 -6.60
C ALA A 121 5.06 17.98 -5.26
N THR A 122 3.91 17.34 -5.11
CA THR A 122 3.13 17.34 -3.86
C THR A 122 3.42 16.12 -2.99
N ARG A 123 4.07 15.10 -3.53
CA ARG A 123 4.33 13.81 -2.89
C ARG A 123 3.04 13.14 -2.42
N MET A 124 2.03 13.20 -3.27
CA MET A 124 0.71 12.63 -2.99
C MET A 124 0.27 11.63 -4.05
N ILE A 125 -0.60 10.72 -3.62
CA ILE A 125 -1.21 9.69 -4.44
C ILE A 125 -2.69 10.03 -4.59
N PRO A 126 -3.13 10.53 -5.75
CA PRO A 126 -4.54 10.84 -5.98
C PRO A 126 -5.40 9.63 -6.31
N ALA A 127 -4.79 8.56 -6.82
CA ALA A 127 -5.51 7.34 -7.17
C ALA A 127 -4.57 6.15 -7.11
N ALA A 128 -5.11 5.00 -6.71
CA ALA A 128 -4.35 3.76 -6.65
C ALA A 128 -5.28 2.56 -6.86
N ARG A 129 -4.69 1.47 -7.34
CA ARG A 129 -5.37 0.20 -7.54
C ARG A 129 -4.47 -0.92 -7.04
N LEU A 130 -5.02 -1.77 -6.16
CA LEU A 130 -4.30 -2.89 -5.56
C LEU A 130 -4.94 -4.19 -6.00
N TYR A 131 -4.10 -5.14 -6.38
CA TYR A 131 -4.53 -6.47 -6.81
C TYR A 131 -3.77 -7.52 -6.02
N PHE A 132 -4.50 -8.29 -5.22
CA PHE A 132 -3.95 -9.44 -4.51
C PHE A 132 -5.06 -10.46 -4.27
N ASP A 133 -4.65 -11.70 -4.04
CA ASP A 133 -5.59 -12.79 -3.82
C ASP A 133 -6.00 -12.85 -2.35
N VAL A 134 -7.21 -12.38 -2.07
CA VAL A 134 -7.79 -12.40 -0.72
C VAL A 134 -7.89 -13.83 -0.19
N ALA A 135 -8.21 -14.80 -1.05
CA ALA A 135 -8.29 -16.21 -0.64
C ALA A 135 -6.95 -16.72 -0.13
N THR A 136 -5.84 -16.30 -0.75
CA THR A 136 -4.50 -16.66 -0.27
C THR A 136 -4.25 -16.10 1.13
N LEU A 137 -4.58 -14.84 1.36
CA LEU A 137 -4.47 -14.22 2.68
C LEU A 137 -5.29 -14.98 3.72
N LEU A 138 -6.56 -15.24 3.41
CA LEU A 138 -7.47 -15.93 4.34
C LEU A 138 -6.98 -17.34 4.66
N ARG A 139 -6.51 -18.10 3.66
CA ARG A 139 -5.95 -19.43 3.91
C ARG A 139 -4.75 -19.38 4.85
N GLN A 140 -3.88 -18.40 4.67
CA GLN A 140 -2.68 -18.30 5.49
C GLN A 140 -2.99 -17.98 6.96
N ILE A 141 -4.05 -17.26 7.24
CA ILE A 141 -4.48 -17.02 8.62
C ILE A 141 -5.49 -18.07 9.11
N GLY A 142 -5.83 -19.04 8.28
CA GLY A 142 -6.71 -20.16 8.69
C GLY A 142 -8.18 -19.85 8.65
N ALA A 143 -8.57 -18.88 7.82
CA ALA A 143 -9.98 -18.50 7.70
C ALA A 143 -10.62 -19.01 6.42
#